data_f8a4b93571e91cd73260b124cf6ad93d
#
_entry.id   f8a4b93571e91cd73260b124cf6ad93d
#
_cell.length_a   1.000
_cell.length_b   1.000
_cell.length_c   1.000
_cell.angle_alpha   90.00
_cell.angle_beta   90.00
_cell.angle_gamma   90.00
#
_symmetry.space_group_name_H-M   'P 1'
#
loop_
_entity.id
_entity.type
_entity.pdbx_description
1 polymer ?
#
loop_
_entity_poly.entity_id
_entity_poly.type
_entity_poly.pdbx_seq_one_letter_code
_entity_poly.pdbx_strand_id
1 'polypeptide(L)'
;MNSTRDSEPAIIAADEPRSRRQLLTAGGIAAVAGVLGVVGISTGVEAKDGQWLRMGQKNAATRTTSLQAKQSPGLLARVTGAGSAIRGITSSQKGIGVQGWADAKKGKTIGVDAKTESPGGVAGQFVAGRGGTALLAKSPDRKGVALRTEGRLEFKQRSGEATTSGGAEFVIPVGGGLTKKSLVLATLQDHFPGVHVEAASVLDTTPDNETILVRLNQAVPEPARVAWLILG
;
A
#
# COMPACT_ATOMS: atom_id res chain seq x y z
N MET A 1 70.87 3.28 -15.10
CA MET A 1 70.53 2.45 -16.26
C MET A 1 69.52 1.45 -15.79
N ASN A 2 68.25 1.73 -15.99
CA ASN A 2 67.20 0.72 -15.95
C ASN A 2 66.00 1.26 -16.76
N SER A 3 65.81 0.59 -17.88
CA SER A 3 64.81 0.88 -18.89
C SER A 3 63.43 0.40 -18.39
N THR A 4 62.48 1.32 -18.20
CA THR A 4 61.07 1.04 -18.05
C THR A 4 60.48 0.83 -19.43
N ARG A 5 60.04 -0.41 -19.69
CA ARG A 5 59.21 -0.74 -20.86
C ARG A 5 57.79 -0.28 -20.58
N ASP A 6 57.34 0.72 -21.35
CA ASP A 6 55.95 1.10 -21.48
C ASP A 6 55.19 -0.02 -22.22
N SER A 7 54.23 -0.63 -21.55
CA SER A 7 53.26 -1.54 -22.17
C SER A 7 52.09 -0.74 -22.71
N GLU A 8 52.05 -0.64 -24.02
CA GLU A 8 50.95 -0.07 -24.82
C GLU A 8 49.67 -0.86 -24.61
N PRO A 9 48.50 -0.23 -24.37
CA PRO A 9 47.26 -0.97 -24.25
C PRO A 9 46.78 -1.42 -25.64
N ALA A 10 46.46 -2.70 -25.75
CA ALA A 10 45.90 -3.29 -26.94
C ALA A 10 44.55 -2.62 -27.29
N ILE A 11 44.46 -2.00 -28.46
CA ILE A 11 43.28 -1.47 -29.08
C ILE A 11 42.38 -2.65 -29.43
N ILE A 12 41.24 -2.79 -28.71
CA ILE A 12 40.17 -3.72 -29.05
C ILE A 12 39.52 -3.18 -30.34
N ALA A 13 39.71 -3.90 -31.42
CA ALA A 13 39.11 -3.60 -32.73
C ALA A 13 37.60 -3.47 -32.57
N ALA A 14 37.06 -2.33 -32.96
CA ALA A 14 35.63 -2.07 -33.01
C ALA A 14 34.96 -3.07 -33.95
N ASP A 15 33.92 -3.73 -33.42
CA ASP A 15 33.07 -4.66 -34.14
C ASP A 15 32.44 -3.95 -35.34
N GLU A 16 32.75 -4.37 -36.55
CA GLU A 16 32.20 -3.77 -37.78
C GLU A 16 30.68 -3.88 -37.80
N PRO A 17 29.96 -2.81 -38.18
CA PRO A 17 28.50 -2.85 -38.24
C PRO A 17 28.03 -3.84 -39.29
N ARG A 18 27.44 -4.94 -38.88
CA ARG A 18 26.87 -5.96 -39.75
C ARG A 18 25.87 -5.31 -40.68
N SER A 19 26.12 -5.45 -42.01
CA SER A 19 25.32 -4.88 -43.08
C SER A 19 23.87 -5.41 -43.00
N ARG A 20 22.88 -4.53 -43.25
CA ARG A 20 21.46 -4.88 -43.34
C ARG A 20 21.13 -6.02 -44.30
N ARG A 21 22.02 -6.33 -45.26
CA ARG A 21 21.90 -7.47 -46.14
C ARG A 21 22.15 -8.82 -45.48
N GLN A 22 22.99 -8.89 -44.44
CA GLN A 22 23.25 -10.15 -43.73
C GLN A 22 22.12 -10.54 -42.80
N LEU A 23 21.30 -9.57 -42.36
CA LEU A 23 20.09 -9.82 -41.57
C LEU A 23 18.93 -10.38 -42.44
N LEU A 24 18.91 -10.09 -43.70
CA LEU A 24 17.86 -10.58 -44.63
C LEU A 24 18.11 -12.00 -45.12
N THR A 25 19.35 -12.51 -45.15
CA THR A 25 19.67 -13.88 -45.54
C THR A 25 19.45 -14.92 -44.45
N ALA A 26 19.45 -14.53 -43.15
CA ALA A 26 19.12 -15.44 -42.06
C ALA A 26 17.59 -15.57 -41.82
N GLY A 27 16.77 -14.70 -42.39
CA GLY A 27 15.31 -14.72 -42.33
C GLY A 27 14.59 -15.40 -43.51
N GLY A 28 15.33 -15.89 -44.48
CA GLY A 28 14.79 -16.22 -45.82
C GLY A 28 14.25 -17.63 -46.03
N ILE A 29 14.12 -18.49 -45.05
CA ILE A 29 13.61 -19.87 -45.21
C ILE A 29 12.26 -20.13 -44.52
N ALA A 30 11.64 -19.12 -43.92
CA ALA A 30 10.31 -19.31 -43.27
C ALA A 30 9.15 -18.60 -44.02
N ALA A 31 9.31 -18.17 -45.25
CA ALA A 31 8.31 -17.36 -45.96
C ALA A 31 7.70 -17.99 -47.22
N VAL A 32 7.63 -19.31 -47.33
CA VAL A 32 6.89 -19.98 -48.41
C VAL A 32 5.96 -21.07 -47.85
N ALA A 33 5.07 -20.70 -46.97
CA ALA A 33 3.86 -21.47 -46.69
C ALA A 33 2.82 -20.55 -46.05
N GLY A 34 2.00 -19.90 -46.88
CA GLY A 34 0.84 -19.22 -46.29
C GLY A 34 0.36 -17.94 -46.96
N VAL A 35 0.33 -17.90 -48.31
CA VAL A 35 -0.55 -16.95 -48.99
C VAL A 35 -1.87 -17.65 -49.27
N LEU A 36 -2.71 -17.77 -48.27
CA LEU A 36 -4.16 -17.86 -48.42
C LEU A 36 -4.78 -17.11 -47.24
N GLY A 37 -5.54 -16.08 -47.61
CA GLY A 37 -6.10 -15.07 -46.78
C GLY A 37 -6.76 -15.54 -45.50
N VAL A 38 -6.38 -14.88 -44.42
CA VAL A 38 -7.26 -14.68 -43.28
C VAL A 38 -7.18 -13.21 -42.93
N VAL A 39 -8.27 -12.53 -43.26
CA VAL A 39 -8.62 -11.22 -42.80
C VAL A 39 -8.56 -11.22 -41.27
N GLY A 40 -7.68 -10.38 -40.70
CA GLY A 40 -7.88 -9.70 -39.43
C GLY A 40 -8.34 -10.51 -38.24
N ILE A 41 -7.60 -11.54 -37.80
CA ILE A 41 -7.60 -11.95 -36.41
C ILE A 41 -6.18 -11.68 -35.92
N SER A 42 -5.99 -10.58 -35.18
CA SER A 42 -4.84 -10.44 -34.31
C SER A 42 -4.98 -11.52 -33.23
N THR A 43 -4.56 -12.75 -33.56
CA THR A 43 -4.30 -13.76 -32.55
C THR A 43 -3.22 -13.17 -31.66
N GLY A 44 -3.63 -12.65 -30.51
CA GLY A 44 -2.68 -12.27 -29.48
C GLY A 44 -1.75 -13.46 -29.32
N VAL A 45 -0.47 -13.28 -29.60
CA VAL A 45 0.54 -14.32 -29.39
C VAL A 45 0.59 -14.52 -27.88
N GLU A 46 -0.20 -15.50 -27.41
CA GLU A 46 -0.12 -15.93 -26.02
C GLU A 46 1.29 -16.49 -25.82
N ALA A 47 2.01 -15.93 -24.84
CA ALA A 47 3.26 -16.52 -24.41
C ALA A 47 2.93 -17.90 -23.81
N LYS A 48 3.20 -18.99 -24.56
CA LYS A 48 3.11 -20.35 -24.00
C LYS A 48 4.07 -20.51 -22.85
N ASP A 49 3.72 -21.39 -21.91
CA ASP A 49 4.58 -21.75 -20.78
C ASP A 49 6.02 -22.02 -21.26
N GLY A 50 7.00 -21.35 -20.67
CA GLY A 50 8.42 -21.42 -21.05
C GLY A 50 8.88 -20.40 -22.10
N GLN A 51 8.02 -19.54 -22.63
CA GLN A 51 8.43 -18.46 -23.53
C GLN A 51 8.90 -17.22 -22.78
N TRP A 52 9.75 -16.44 -23.42
CA TRP A 52 10.25 -15.17 -22.91
C TRP A 52 9.12 -14.14 -22.74
N LEU A 53 9.13 -13.37 -21.65
CA LEU A 53 8.28 -12.20 -21.50
C LEU A 53 8.62 -11.18 -22.58
N ARG A 54 7.65 -10.81 -23.41
CA ARG A 54 7.82 -9.81 -24.46
C ARG A 54 7.47 -8.43 -23.93
N MET A 55 8.43 -7.51 -23.97
CA MET A 55 8.21 -6.14 -23.58
C MET A 55 7.28 -5.42 -24.56
N GLY A 56 6.38 -4.59 -24.02
CA GLY A 56 5.43 -3.82 -24.84
C GLY A 56 4.26 -4.63 -25.42
N GLN A 57 4.12 -5.90 -25.08
CA GLN A 57 3.04 -6.77 -25.54
C GLN A 57 2.27 -7.39 -24.37
N LYS A 58 1.02 -7.76 -24.63
CA LYS A 58 0.24 -8.56 -23.66
C LYS A 58 0.79 -9.98 -23.64
N ASN A 59 1.24 -10.41 -22.48
CA ASN A 59 1.64 -11.80 -22.24
C ASN A 59 0.51 -12.47 -21.45
N ALA A 60 -0.01 -13.58 -21.96
CA ALA A 60 -1.02 -14.39 -21.29
C ALA A 60 -0.42 -15.78 -21.02
N ALA A 61 -0.62 -16.28 -19.81
CA ALA A 61 -0.18 -17.60 -19.39
C ALA A 61 -1.30 -18.30 -18.62
N THR A 62 -1.47 -19.59 -18.84
CA THR A 62 -2.41 -20.44 -18.12
C THR A 62 -1.79 -21.02 -16.84
N ARG A 63 -0.47 -20.95 -16.73
CA ARG A 63 0.31 -21.40 -15.57
C ARG A 63 1.05 -20.24 -14.93
N THR A 64 1.57 -20.47 -13.74
CA THR A 64 2.36 -19.49 -13.01
C THR A 64 3.64 -19.13 -13.78
N THR A 65 3.84 -17.84 -14.03
CA THR A 65 5.14 -17.30 -14.47
C THR A 65 5.97 -16.99 -13.25
N SER A 66 7.13 -17.63 -13.12
CA SER A 66 8.03 -17.39 -11.99
C SER A 66 9.32 -16.71 -12.45
N LEU A 67 9.76 -15.70 -11.68
CA LEU A 67 11.04 -15.06 -11.82
C LEU A 67 11.88 -15.39 -10.59
N GLN A 68 13.02 -16.04 -10.79
CA GLN A 68 13.93 -16.39 -9.72
C GLN A 68 15.28 -15.71 -9.91
N ALA A 69 15.74 -15.01 -8.89
CA ALA A 69 17.05 -14.38 -8.88
C ALA A 69 17.81 -14.76 -7.60
N LYS A 70 19.11 -14.99 -7.73
CA LYS A 70 20.00 -15.25 -6.58
C LYS A 70 20.48 -13.97 -5.91
N GLN A 71 20.36 -12.83 -6.60
CA GLN A 71 20.82 -11.52 -6.12
C GLN A 71 19.67 -10.50 -6.21
N SER A 72 19.78 -9.45 -5.43
CA SER A 72 18.78 -8.37 -5.36
C SER A 72 19.16 -7.20 -6.29
N PRO A 73 18.18 -6.53 -6.91
CA PRO A 73 16.77 -6.90 -6.93
C PRO A 73 16.47 -7.99 -7.97
N GLY A 74 15.57 -8.92 -7.64
CA GLY A 74 15.11 -9.95 -8.58
C GLY A 74 14.27 -9.37 -9.73
N LEU A 75 13.50 -8.32 -9.46
CA LEU A 75 12.74 -7.53 -10.44
C LEU A 75 12.82 -6.05 -10.06
N LEU A 76 13.24 -5.20 -11.01
CA LEU A 76 13.17 -3.74 -10.89
C LEU A 76 12.22 -3.18 -11.95
N ALA A 77 11.13 -2.56 -11.52
CA ALA A 77 10.23 -1.81 -12.39
C ALA A 77 10.28 -0.32 -12.03
N ARG A 78 10.58 0.54 -13.01
CA ARG A 78 10.71 1.99 -12.85
C ARG A 78 9.82 2.72 -13.85
N VAL A 79 9.09 3.71 -13.37
CA VAL A 79 8.34 4.66 -14.20
C VAL A 79 8.83 6.07 -13.85
N THR A 80 9.17 6.87 -14.86
CA THR A 80 9.65 8.25 -14.69
C THR A 80 8.56 9.28 -14.94
N GLY A 81 7.45 8.90 -15.58
CA GLY A 81 6.26 9.72 -15.80
C GLY A 81 5.13 9.37 -14.84
N ALA A 82 3.96 9.95 -15.07
CA ALA A 82 2.75 9.59 -14.33
C ALA A 82 2.34 8.14 -14.64
N GLY A 83 2.08 7.35 -13.60
CA GLY A 83 1.62 5.97 -13.74
C GLY A 83 2.13 5.04 -12.65
N SER A 84 1.73 3.78 -12.73
CA SER A 84 2.13 2.73 -11.79
C SER A 84 3.24 1.88 -12.40
N ALA A 85 4.33 1.66 -11.70
CA ALA A 85 5.40 0.77 -12.12
C ALA A 85 4.96 -0.71 -12.07
N ILE A 86 4.17 -1.08 -11.05
CA ILE A 86 3.59 -2.42 -10.91
C ILE A 86 2.12 -2.26 -10.52
N ARG A 87 1.24 -3.02 -11.17
CA ARG A 87 -0.19 -3.07 -10.87
C ARG A 87 -0.68 -4.50 -10.84
N GLY A 88 -1.05 -5.00 -9.67
CA GLY A 88 -1.69 -6.30 -9.49
C GLY A 88 -3.21 -6.15 -9.43
N ILE A 89 -3.95 -6.85 -10.28
CA ILE A 89 -5.41 -6.84 -10.33
C ILE A 89 -5.91 -8.27 -10.31
N THR A 90 -6.91 -8.54 -9.50
CA THR A 90 -7.67 -9.79 -9.53
C THR A 90 -9.15 -9.50 -9.57
N SER A 91 -9.90 -10.23 -10.38
CA SER A 91 -11.37 -10.23 -10.41
C SER A 91 -11.98 -11.42 -9.64
N SER A 92 -11.15 -12.29 -9.10
CA SER A 92 -11.60 -13.44 -8.32
C SER A 92 -12.11 -12.99 -6.94
N GLN A 93 -13.22 -13.57 -6.48
CA GLN A 93 -13.79 -13.30 -5.15
C GLN A 93 -12.86 -13.67 -3.98
N LYS A 94 -11.87 -14.54 -4.21
CA LYS A 94 -10.86 -14.97 -3.23
C LYS A 94 -9.44 -14.63 -3.68
N GLY A 95 -9.28 -13.75 -4.68
CA GLY A 95 -7.99 -13.44 -5.27
C GLY A 95 -7.20 -12.40 -4.44
N ILE A 96 -5.89 -12.45 -4.57
CA ILE A 96 -4.94 -11.49 -4.01
C ILE A 96 -4.29 -10.75 -5.18
N GLY A 97 -4.39 -9.43 -5.20
CA GLY A 97 -3.81 -8.61 -6.26
C GLY A 97 -2.28 -8.57 -6.21
N VAL A 98 -1.71 -8.35 -5.04
CA VAL A 98 -0.26 -8.37 -4.78
C VAL A 98 -0.01 -9.00 -3.41
N GLN A 99 0.92 -9.93 -3.34
CA GLN A 99 1.33 -10.57 -2.09
C GLN A 99 2.84 -10.40 -1.89
N GLY A 100 3.24 -9.79 -0.78
CA GLY A 100 4.63 -9.78 -0.30
C GLY A 100 4.82 -10.85 0.77
N TRP A 101 5.76 -11.76 0.57
CA TRP A 101 6.04 -12.86 1.48
C TRP A 101 7.53 -12.96 1.78
N ALA A 102 7.89 -12.86 3.05
CA ALA A 102 9.24 -13.09 3.53
C ALA A 102 9.21 -14.30 4.51
N ASP A 103 9.69 -15.44 4.08
CA ASP A 103 9.53 -16.75 4.76
C ASP A 103 10.72 -17.18 5.62
N ALA A 104 11.78 -16.36 5.66
CA ALA A 104 12.96 -16.70 6.48
C ALA A 104 12.58 -16.73 7.97
N LYS A 105 12.92 -17.85 8.63
CA LYS A 105 12.55 -18.11 10.03
C LYS A 105 13.41 -17.34 11.04
N LYS A 106 14.50 -16.72 10.60
CA LYS A 106 15.43 -15.95 11.45
C LYS A 106 15.82 -14.65 10.78
N GLY A 107 16.20 -13.65 11.59
CA GLY A 107 16.61 -12.34 11.12
C GLY A 107 15.48 -11.33 11.08
N LYS A 108 15.78 -10.11 10.61
CA LYS A 108 14.80 -9.03 10.40
C LYS A 108 14.35 -9.08 8.94
N THR A 109 13.22 -9.72 8.67
CA THR A 109 12.66 -9.86 7.33
C THR A 109 11.47 -8.93 7.15
N ILE A 110 11.31 -8.39 5.94
CA ILE A 110 10.22 -7.47 5.59
C ILE A 110 9.50 -8.03 4.37
N GLY A 111 8.21 -8.26 4.49
CA GLY A 111 7.37 -8.75 3.39
C GLY A 111 7.06 -7.67 2.36
N VAL A 112 6.76 -6.46 2.82
CA VAL A 112 6.53 -5.26 1.98
C VAL A 112 7.15 -4.06 2.66
N ASP A 113 8.01 -3.34 1.96
CA ASP A 113 8.58 -2.06 2.38
C ASP A 113 8.07 -0.96 1.44
N ALA A 114 7.41 0.04 1.98
CA ALA A 114 6.84 1.15 1.22
C ALA A 114 7.36 2.48 1.76
N LYS A 115 8.01 3.26 0.89
CA LYS A 115 8.61 4.54 1.25
C LYS A 115 8.23 5.62 0.24
N THR A 116 7.99 6.83 0.72
CA THR A 116 7.93 8.05 -0.08
C THR A 116 8.90 9.08 0.49
N GLU A 117 9.54 9.85 -0.37
CA GLU A 117 10.43 10.95 0.01
C GLU A 117 9.76 12.33 -0.14
N SER A 118 8.58 12.36 -0.76
CA SER A 118 7.81 13.60 -0.90
C SER A 118 7.23 14.04 0.45
N PRO A 119 7.39 15.32 0.87
CA PRO A 119 6.80 15.82 2.12
C PRO A 119 5.28 15.69 2.21
N GLY A 120 4.56 15.73 1.07
CA GLY A 120 3.12 15.50 0.98
C GLY A 120 2.74 14.10 0.49
N GLY A 121 3.71 13.18 0.40
CA GLY A 121 3.50 11.85 -0.14
C GLY A 121 2.88 10.87 0.86
N VAL A 122 2.16 9.88 0.33
CA VAL A 122 1.60 8.75 1.10
C VAL A 122 2.35 7.49 0.70
N ALA A 123 3.06 6.86 1.64
CA ALA A 123 3.83 5.65 1.38
C ALA A 123 2.92 4.42 1.16
N GLY A 124 1.78 4.35 1.83
CA GLY A 124 0.79 3.30 1.64
C GLY A 124 -0.63 3.81 1.83
N GLN A 125 -1.51 3.55 0.87
CA GLN A 125 -2.93 3.87 0.95
C GLN A 125 -3.74 2.59 0.89
N PHE A 126 -4.60 2.37 1.89
CA PHE A 126 -5.46 1.20 2.00
C PHE A 126 -6.92 1.65 2.00
N VAL A 127 -7.68 1.23 0.99
CA VAL A 127 -9.08 1.60 0.84
C VAL A 127 -9.91 0.34 0.67
N ALA A 128 -10.92 0.17 1.50
CA ALA A 128 -11.90 -0.90 1.36
C ALA A 128 -13.22 -0.35 0.83
N GLY A 129 -13.98 -1.17 0.11
CA GLY A 129 -15.36 -0.89 -0.23
C GLY A 129 -16.26 -0.91 1.02
N ARG A 130 -17.53 -0.55 0.83
CA ARG A 130 -18.53 -0.47 1.92
C ARG A 130 -18.56 -1.77 2.76
N GLY A 131 -18.38 -1.63 4.06
CA GLY A 131 -18.38 -2.77 4.99
C GLY A 131 -17.09 -3.61 4.99
N GLY A 132 -16.09 -3.26 4.16
CA GLY A 132 -14.81 -3.96 4.12
C GLY A 132 -13.79 -3.44 5.14
N THR A 133 -12.76 -4.22 5.38
CA THR A 133 -11.62 -3.86 6.23
C THR A 133 -10.47 -3.38 5.34
N ALA A 134 -10.06 -2.13 5.47
CA ALA A 134 -8.98 -1.55 4.67
C ALA A 134 -7.60 -2.06 5.10
N LEU A 135 -7.36 -2.19 6.40
CA LEU A 135 -6.11 -2.71 6.95
C LEU A 135 -6.41 -3.70 8.06
N LEU A 136 -5.90 -4.91 7.94
CA LEU A 136 -5.96 -5.93 8.97
C LEU A 136 -4.54 -6.27 9.42
N ALA A 137 -4.11 -5.73 10.56
CA ALA A 137 -2.84 -6.05 11.19
C ALA A 137 -3.04 -7.14 12.25
N LYS A 138 -2.32 -8.25 12.12
CA LYS A 138 -2.40 -9.37 13.06
C LYS A 138 -1.01 -9.80 13.50
N SER A 139 -0.84 -10.04 14.79
CA SER A 139 0.25 -10.83 15.34
C SER A 139 -0.38 -12.09 15.96
N PRO A 140 -0.04 -13.30 15.48
CA PRO A 140 -0.59 -14.54 16.03
C PRO A 140 -0.10 -14.82 17.46
N ASP A 141 1.05 -14.29 17.84
CA ASP A 141 1.59 -14.40 19.17
C ASP A 141 1.14 -13.20 20.04
N ARG A 142 0.66 -13.46 21.26
CA ARG A 142 0.29 -12.42 22.23
C ARG A 142 1.46 -11.50 22.63
N LYS A 143 2.70 -11.93 22.45
CA LYS A 143 3.92 -11.13 22.67
C LYS A 143 4.31 -10.31 21.45
N GLY A 144 3.72 -10.58 20.30
CA GLY A 144 4.00 -9.86 19.05
C GLY A 144 3.24 -8.53 18.97
N VAL A 145 3.83 -7.57 18.30
CA VAL A 145 3.22 -6.28 18.00
C VAL A 145 2.55 -6.33 16.63
N ALA A 146 1.22 -6.16 16.59
CA ALA A 146 0.49 -6.16 15.33
C ALA A 146 0.60 -4.83 14.56
N LEU A 147 0.65 -3.70 15.28
CA LEU A 147 0.81 -2.36 14.71
C LEU A 147 1.72 -1.54 15.63
N ARG A 148 2.76 -0.96 15.06
CA ARG A 148 3.62 0.03 15.71
C ARG A 148 3.58 1.31 14.91
N THR A 149 3.31 2.42 15.54
CA THR A 149 3.30 3.75 14.93
C THR A 149 4.32 4.64 15.63
N GLU A 150 5.07 5.40 14.84
CA GLU A 150 5.99 6.42 15.33
C GLU A 150 5.55 7.75 14.70
N GLY A 151 5.20 8.73 15.53
CA GLY A 151 4.62 9.99 15.10
C GLY A 151 3.16 10.15 15.49
N ARG A 152 2.49 11.14 14.90
CA ARG A 152 1.11 11.49 15.22
C ARG A 152 0.11 10.55 14.54
N LEU A 153 -0.87 10.08 15.29
CA LEU A 153 -2.06 9.40 14.77
C LEU A 153 -3.21 10.41 14.61
N GLU A 154 -3.91 10.33 13.49
CA GLU A 154 -5.08 11.16 13.21
C GLU A 154 -6.28 10.26 12.85
N PHE A 155 -7.39 10.42 13.55
CA PHE A 155 -8.64 9.71 13.33
C PHE A 155 -9.75 10.72 12.99
N LYS A 156 -9.90 11.08 11.72
CA LYS A 156 -10.72 12.23 11.29
C LYS A 156 -12.20 12.19 11.68
N GLN A 157 -12.79 11.00 11.80
CA GLN A 157 -14.23 10.84 12.09
C GLN A 157 -14.51 10.18 13.45
N ARG A 158 -13.46 9.65 14.07
CA ARG A 158 -13.57 8.90 15.33
C ARG A 158 -12.84 9.56 16.48
N SER A 159 -12.39 10.79 16.30
CA SER A 159 -11.83 11.62 17.34
C SER A 159 -12.14 13.08 17.09
N GLY A 160 -12.14 13.87 18.12
CA GLY A 160 -12.34 15.30 18.03
C GLY A 160 -12.17 16.00 19.37
N GLU A 161 -12.42 17.30 19.34
CA GLU A 161 -12.51 18.16 20.48
C GLU A 161 -13.85 18.89 20.45
N ALA A 162 -14.48 19.03 21.59
CA ALA A 162 -15.69 19.80 21.76
C ALA A 162 -15.53 20.75 22.95
N THR A 163 -16.03 21.97 22.79
CA THR A 163 -16.11 22.95 23.88
C THR A 163 -17.47 22.88 24.50
N THR A 164 -17.51 22.74 25.83
CA THR A 164 -18.75 22.64 26.61
C THR A 164 -19.18 24.02 27.07
N SER A 165 -20.44 24.19 27.39
CA SER A 165 -20.99 25.45 27.96
C SER A 165 -20.88 25.58 29.45
N GLY A 166 -20.13 24.69 30.12
CA GLY A 166 -20.13 24.52 31.59
C GLY A 166 -21.10 23.41 32.02
N GLY A 167 -21.04 23.00 33.29
CA GLY A 167 -21.87 21.90 33.82
C GLY A 167 -21.09 20.61 34.03
N ALA A 168 -21.80 19.54 34.38
CA ALA A 168 -21.21 18.21 34.66
C ALA A 168 -21.49 17.17 33.56
N GLU A 169 -22.44 17.41 32.65
CA GLU A 169 -22.80 16.49 31.58
C GLU A 169 -22.79 17.21 30.25
N PHE A 170 -22.20 16.58 29.27
CA PHE A 170 -22.04 17.13 27.91
C PHE A 170 -22.45 16.10 26.87
N VAL A 171 -23.38 16.49 26.01
CA VAL A 171 -23.77 15.72 24.83
C VAL A 171 -22.99 16.26 23.63
N ILE A 172 -22.17 15.42 23.05
CA ILE A 172 -21.30 15.79 21.95
C ILE A 172 -21.79 15.08 20.68
N PRO A 173 -22.23 15.83 19.64
CA PRO A 173 -22.53 15.23 18.36
C PRO A 173 -21.25 14.71 17.71
N VAL A 174 -21.30 13.51 17.20
CA VAL A 174 -20.19 12.84 16.53
C VAL A 174 -20.71 12.26 15.21
N GLY A 175 -19.85 12.14 14.23
CA GLY A 175 -20.21 11.51 12.97
C GLY A 175 -19.66 10.10 12.85
N GLY A 176 -20.30 9.28 12.05
CA GLY A 176 -19.63 8.14 11.46
C GLY A 176 -19.83 6.77 12.10
N GLY A 177 -21.06 6.35 12.27
CA GLY A 177 -21.41 4.94 12.46
C GLY A 177 -21.13 4.46 13.90
N LEU A 178 -21.69 5.14 14.88
CA LEU A 178 -21.72 4.65 16.25
C LEU A 178 -22.55 3.36 16.34
N THR A 179 -22.09 2.47 17.18
CA THR A 179 -22.81 1.28 17.59
C THR A 179 -22.91 1.24 19.11
N LYS A 180 -23.87 0.47 19.64
CA LYS A 180 -23.98 0.23 21.09
C LYS A 180 -22.73 -0.44 21.70
N LYS A 181 -21.83 -0.97 20.85
CA LYS A 181 -20.56 -1.61 21.26
C LYS A 181 -19.35 -0.69 21.13
N SER A 182 -19.53 0.52 20.60
CA SER A 182 -18.45 1.50 20.49
C SER A 182 -17.95 1.91 21.87
N LEU A 183 -16.64 1.93 22.04
CA LEU A 183 -15.98 2.39 23.29
C LEU A 183 -15.61 3.86 23.12
N VAL A 184 -16.02 4.68 24.07
CA VAL A 184 -15.72 6.12 24.10
C VAL A 184 -14.63 6.37 25.12
N LEU A 185 -13.56 7.02 24.70
CA LEU A 185 -12.54 7.58 25.57
C LEU A 185 -12.67 9.09 25.50
N ALA A 186 -12.71 9.75 26.66
CA ALA A 186 -12.76 11.21 26.74
C ALA A 186 -11.80 11.75 27.80
N THR A 187 -11.23 12.92 27.53
CA THR A 187 -10.34 13.61 28.45
C THR A 187 -10.66 15.09 28.48
N LEU A 188 -10.65 15.66 29.69
CA LEU A 188 -10.72 17.10 29.89
C LEU A 188 -9.37 17.72 29.48
N GLN A 189 -9.38 18.72 28.61
CA GLN A 189 -8.17 19.37 28.13
C GLN A 189 -7.77 20.59 28.96
N ASP A 190 -8.73 21.18 29.64
CA ASP A 190 -8.50 22.31 30.53
C ASP A 190 -8.37 21.84 31.99
N HIS A 191 -7.55 22.54 32.76
CA HIS A 191 -7.28 22.16 34.13
C HIS A 191 -8.26 22.82 35.09
N PHE A 192 -9.12 22.01 35.71
CA PHE A 192 -9.97 22.39 36.82
C PHE A 192 -9.59 21.53 38.03
N PRO A 193 -9.13 22.12 39.17
CA PRO A 193 -8.70 21.34 40.30
C PRO A 193 -9.78 20.38 40.81
N GLY A 194 -9.43 19.08 40.87
CA GLY A 194 -10.36 18.04 41.37
C GLY A 194 -11.42 17.57 40.35
N VAL A 195 -11.46 18.17 39.12
CA VAL A 195 -12.41 17.77 38.11
C VAL A 195 -11.75 16.74 37.19
N HIS A 196 -12.49 15.69 36.84
CA HIS A 196 -12.07 14.65 35.88
C HIS A 196 -13.28 14.06 35.18
N VAL A 197 -13.04 13.42 34.06
CA VAL A 197 -14.07 12.63 33.37
C VAL A 197 -14.39 11.40 34.19
N GLU A 198 -15.64 11.29 34.68
CA GLU A 198 -16.16 10.15 35.44
C GLU A 198 -16.60 9.03 34.48
N ALA A 199 -17.29 9.41 33.42
CA ALA A 199 -17.79 8.45 32.40
C ALA A 199 -17.84 9.08 31.03
N ALA A 200 -17.67 8.23 30.03
CA ALA A 200 -17.94 8.56 28.64
C ALA A 200 -18.64 7.36 27.97
N SER A 201 -19.76 7.60 27.31
CA SER A 201 -20.58 6.53 26.75
C SER A 201 -21.28 6.96 25.46
N VAL A 202 -21.73 6.00 24.68
CA VAL A 202 -22.62 6.25 23.54
C VAL A 202 -24.00 6.59 24.08
N LEU A 203 -24.58 7.71 23.64
CA LEU A 203 -25.90 8.15 24.03
C LEU A 203 -26.93 7.81 22.93
N ASP A 204 -26.66 8.17 21.69
CA ASP A 204 -27.53 7.90 20.56
C ASP A 204 -26.73 7.30 19.38
N THR A 205 -27.32 6.31 18.72
CA THR A 205 -26.76 5.64 17.53
C THR A 205 -27.64 5.83 16.30
N THR A 206 -28.63 6.72 16.37
CA THR A 206 -29.50 7.02 15.23
C THR A 206 -28.68 7.68 14.13
N PRO A 207 -28.71 7.18 12.89
CA PRO A 207 -28.02 7.83 11.79
C PRO A 207 -28.34 9.33 11.71
N ASP A 208 -27.30 10.13 11.44
CA ASP A 208 -27.32 11.60 11.39
C ASP A 208 -27.58 12.32 12.73
N ASN A 209 -27.79 11.58 13.83
CA ASN A 209 -27.95 12.15 15.17
C ASN A 209 -27.10 11.41 16.22
N GLU A 210 -25.99 10.84 15.78
CA GLU A 210 -25.09 10.10 16.67
C GLU A 210 -24.44 11.00 17.69
N THR A 211 -24.58 10.64 18.97
CA THR A 211 -24.07 11.43 20.07
C THR A 211 -23.39 10.58 21.12
N ILE A 212 -22.41 11.17 21.79
CA ILE A 212 -21.79 10.64 22.99
C ILE A 212 -22.13 11.53 24.19
N LEU A 213 -22.25 10.91 25.36
CA LEU A 213 -22.37 11.57 26.63
C LEU A 213 -21.02 11.51 27.37
N VAL A 214 -20.52 12.66 27.78
CA VAL A 214 -19.37 12.76 28.68
C VAL A 214 -19.84 13.36 29.99
N ARG A 215 -19.55 12.67 31.10
CA ARG A 215 -19.89 13.10 32.44
C ARG A 215 -18.61 13.40 33.22
N LEU A 216 -18.60 14.54 33.90
CA LEU A 216 -17.59 14.90 34.87
C LEU A 216 -18.07 14.57 36.28
N ASN A 217 -17.14 14.34 37.20
CA ASN A 217 -17.43 14.08 38.60
C ASN A 217 -18.06 15.30 39.32
N GLN A 218 -17.86 16.50 38.81
CA GLN A 218 -18.49 17.75 39.26
C GLN A 218 -18.61 18.77 38.13
N ALA A 219 -19.54 19.71 38.29
CA ALA A 219 -19.77 20.76 37.30
C ALA A 219 -18.57 21.70 37.18
N VAL A 220 -18.25 22.09 35.96
CA VAL A 220 -17.30 23.17 35.66
C VAL A 220 -18.06 24.48 35.51
N PRO A 221 -17.53 25.60 36.09
CA PRO A 221 -18.23 26.89 36.09
C PRO A 221 -18.17 27.62 34.75
N GLU A 222 -17.28 27.25 33.86
CA GLU A 222 -17.00 27.91 32.61
C GLU A 222 -16.84 26.90 31.49
N PRO A 223 -16.81 27.33 30.22
CA PRO A 223 -16.57 26.44 29.10
C PRO A 223 -15.27 25.68 29.27
N ALA A 224 -15.32 24.38 28.98
CA ALA A 224 -14.20 23.48 29.04
C ALA A 224 -14.05 22.69 27.75
N ARG A 225 -12.82 22.40 27.35
CA ARG A 225 -12.54 21.58 26.17
C ARG A 225 -12.44 20.11 26.58
N VAL A 226 -13.12 19.28 25.80
CA VAL A 226 -13.13 17.83 25.98
C VAL A 226 -12.65 17.21 24.67
N ALA A 227 -11.53 16.48 24.71
CA ALA A 227 -11.10 15.64 23.60
C ALA A 227 -11.68 14.24 23.76
N TRP A 228 -12.05 13.64 22.64
CA TRP A 228 -12.65 12.31 22.61
C TRP A 228 -12.08 11.44 21.50
N LEU A 229 -12.13 10.11 21.71
CA LEU A 229 -11.76 9.07 20.76
C LEU A 229 -12.74 7.92 20.85
N ILE A 230 -13.21 7.43 19.72
CA ILE A 230 -14.17 6.31 19.62
C ILE A 230 -13.49 5.11 18.96
N LEU A 231 -13.58 3.96 19.63
CA LEU A 231 -13.07 2.67 19.16
C LEU A 231 -14.23 1.69 18.96
N GLY A 232 -14.12 0.79 17.97
CA GLY A 232 -15.10 -0.27 17.68
C GLY A 232 -16.05 0.00 16.53
#